data_e011d1f52fd23ae8728c7cf74148c39b
#
_entry.id   e011d1f52fd23ae8728c7cf74148c39b
#
_cell.length_a   1.000
_cell.length_b   1.000
_cell.length_c   1.000
_cell.angle_alpha   90.00
_cell.angle_beta   90.00
_cell.angle_gamma   90.00
#
_symmetry.space_group_name_H-M   'P 1'
#
loop_
_entity.id
_entity.type
_entity.pdbx_description
1 polymer ?
#
loop_
_entity_poly.entity_id
_entity_poly.type
_entity_poly.pdbx_seq_one_letter_code
_entity_poly.pdbx_strand_id
1 'polypeptide(L)'
;MAYQQILDTQNITQEELAQKVGKKQSTIANKLRLLQLPMTVQEAVRRKDITERHARALLKLDTTAKQNNMLREIMDKGLNVEQTEEKIKKKIEPKKPKPKTKSISQNLKIAMNTLDQAAMMVQQAGVDISVDISETEDEVIYVIKMKNSFIFF
;
A
#
# COMPACT_ATOMS: atom_id res chain seq x y z
N MET A 1 7.75 20.96 24.48
CA MET A 1 8.74 20.95 25.58
C MET A 1 8.19 21.57 26.85
N ALA A 2 7.60 22.76 26.86
CA ALA A 2 7.11 23.37 28.10
C ALA A 2 6.16 22.47 28.94
N TYR A 3 5.21 21.79 28.33
CA TYR A 3 4.29 20.93 29.10
C TYR A 3 4.98 19.76 29.80
N GLN A 4 5.96 19.11 29.16
CA GLN A 4 6.71 18.03 29.81
C GLN A 4 7.50 18.55 31.00
N GLN A 5 8.18 19.68 30.84
CA GLN A 5 8.93 20.31 31.94
C GLN A 5 8.03 20.65 33.12
N ILE A 6 6.82 21.19 32.89
CA ILE A 6 5.88 21.51 33.94
C ILE A 6 5.43 20.24 34.69
N LEU A 7 5.10 19.16 33.95
CA LEU A 7 4.72 17.90 34.55
C LEU A 7 5.84 17.34 35.44
N ASP A 8 7.08 17.37 34.96
CA ASP A 8 8.24 16.83 35.66
C ASP A 8 8.63 17.71 36.88
N THR A 9 8.55 19.05 36.73
CA THR A 9 8.96 19.97 37.79
C THR A 9 7.91 20.09 38.91
N GLN A 10 6.62 20.08 38.55
CA GLN A 10 5.53 20.25 39.50
C GLN A 10 4.95 18.91 39.99
N ASN A 11 5.40 17.81 39.45
CA ASN A 11 4.91 16.45 39.75
C ASN A 11 3.37 16.35 39.72
N ILE A 12 2.76 16.99 38.70
CA ILE A 12 1.31 17.02 38.49
C ILE A 12 0.92 16.10 37.33
N THR A 13 -0.34 15.68 37.31
CA THR A 13 -0.91 14.86 36.26
C THR A 13 -1.20 15.67 35.00
N GLN A 14 -1.35 14.97 33.83
CA GLN A 14 -1.77 15.62 32.59
C GLN A 14 -3.15 16.27 32.71
N GLU A 15 -4.02 15.74 33.56
CA GLU A 15 -5.36 16.26 33.80
C GLU A 15 -5.31 17.56 34.58
N GLU A 16 -4.55 17.61 35.68
CA GLU A 16 -4.33 18.81 36.45
C GLU A 16 -3.66 19.91 35.63
N LEU A 17 -2.67 19.56 34.81
CA LEU A 17 -2.06 20.50 33.87
C LEU A 17 -3.10 21.04 32.87
N ALA A 18 -3.95 20.19 32.33
CA ALA A 18 -4.98 20.58 31.37
C ALA A 18 -5.96 21.58 32.00
N GLN A 19 -6.40 21.34 33.22
CA GLN A 19 -7.23 22.28 34.01
C GLN A 19 -6.52 23.62 34.23
N LYS A 20 -5.26 23.61 34.67
CA LYS A 20 -4.46 24.83 34.91
C LYS A 20 -4.29 25.69 33.64
N VAL A 21 -4.14 25.07 32.46
CA VAL A 21 -3.92 25.83 31.23
C VAL A 21 -5.22 26.02 30.39
N GLY A 22 -6.37 25.63 30.93
CA GLY A 22 -7.66 25.79 30.26
C GLY A 22 -7.77 24.98 28.94
N LYS A 23 -7.16 23.80 28.89
CA LYS A 23 -7.18 22.91 27.74
C LYS A 23 -7.78 21.56 28.10
N LYS A 24 -8.19 20.80 27.06
CA LYS A 24 -8.60 19.40 27.28
C LYS A 24 -7.37 18.53 27.53
N GLN A 25 -7.48 17.55 28.42
CA GLN A 25 -6.42 16.58 28.71
C GLN A 25 -5.90 15.91 27.41
N SER A 26 -6.79 15.58 26.47
CA SER A 26 -6.42 15.02 25.18
C SER A 26 -5.52 15.94 24.34
N THR A 27 -5.63 17.25 24.51
CA THR A 27 -4.75 18.23 23.84
C THR A 27 -3.34 18.16 24.40
N ILE A 28 -3.22 18.08 25.75
CA ILE A 28 -1.92 17.93 26.41
C ILE A 28 -1.28 16.59 26.01
N ALA A 29 -2.03 15.50 26.12
CA ALA A 29 -1.55 14.18 25.72
C ALA A 29 -1.06 14.14 24.26
N ASN A 30 -1.80 14.73 23.33
CA ASN A 30 -1.38 14.81 21.92
C ASN A 30 -0.08 15.58 21.74
N LYS A 31 0.10 16.72 22.45
CA LYS A 31 1.35 17.49 22.36
C LYS A 31 2.54 16.76 22.97
N LEU A 32 2.34 16.04 24.06
CA LEU A 32 3.38 15.20 24.67
C LEU A 32 3.79 14.05 23.74
N ARG A 33 2.83 13.41 23.07
CA ARG A 33 3.13 12.33 22.10
C ARG A 33 4.00 12.81 20.93
N LEU A 34 3.91 14.09 20.52
CA LEU A 34 4.77 14.62 19.46
C LEU A 34 6.25 14.66 19.87
N LEU A 35 6.57 14.68 21.16
CA LEU A 35 7.95 14.60 21.65
C LEU A 35 8.61 13.23 21.42
N GLN A 36 7.81 12.20 21.13
CA GLN A 36 8.31 10.86 20.77
C GLN A 36 8.81 10.79 19.33
N LEU A 37 8.50 11.81 18.52
CA LEU A 37 8.95 11.86 17.13
C LEU A 37 10.43 12.32 17.05
N PRO A 38 11.13 11.96 15.96
CA PRO A 38 12.48 12.46 15.70
C PRO A 38 12.56 13.97 15.73
N MET A 39 13.70 14.51 16.15
CA MET A 39 13.93 15.96 16.22
C MET A 39 13.65 16.68 14.90
N THR A 40 13.95 16.03 13.77
CA THR A 40 13.66 16.56 12.43
C THR A 40 12.16 16.81 12.21
N VAL A 41 11.30 15.91 12.68
CA VAL A 41 9.83 16.06 12.59
C VAL A 41 9.35 17.14 13.55
N GLN A 42 9.86 17.15 14.77
CA GLN A 42 9.51 18.17 15.77
C GLN A 42 9.89 19.59 15.28
N GLU A 43 11.03 19.69 14.61
CA GLU A 43 11.50 20.96 14.05
C GLU A 43 10.64 21.42 12.87
N ALA A 44 10.26 20.51 11.97
CA ALA A 44 9.35 20.80 10.88
C ALA A 44 7.98 21.31 11.37
N VAL A 45 7.46 20.76 12.48
CA VAL A 45 6.24 21.28 13.13
C VAL A 45 6.47 22.68 13.69
N ARG A 46 7.62 22.92 14.36
CA ARG A 46 7.96 24.22 14.93
C ARG A 46 8.09 25.31 13.86
N ARG A 47 8.68 24.99 12.73
CA ARG A 47 8.81 25.89 11.58
C ARG A 47 7.51 26.09 10.80
N LYS A 48 6.46 25.29 11.12
CA LYS A 48 5.18 25.23 10.41
C LYS A 48 5.28 24.70 8.98
N ASP A 49 6.34 23.99 8.65
CA ASP A 49 6.49 23.28 7.37
C ASP A 49 5.43 22.16 7.26
N ILE A 50 5.10 21.55 8.40
CA ILE A 50 4.00 20.59 8.54
C ILE A 50 3.13 20.95 9.76
N THR A 51 1.88 20.47 9.76
CA THR A 51 0.97 20.68 10.89
C THR A 51 1.11 19.62 11.97
N GLU A 52 0.64 19.88 13.19
CA GLU A 52 0.57 18.89 14.28
C GLU A 52 -0.25 17.64 13.86
N ARG A 53 -1.22 17.79 12.93
CA ARG A 53 -2.00 16.66 12.40
C ARG A 53 -1.13 15.73 11.56
N HIS A 54 -0.26 16.27 10.69
CA HIS A 54 0.72 15.48 9.94
C HIS A 54 1.65 14.72 10.89
N ALA A 55 2.19 15.42 11.91
CA ALA A 55 3.08 14.81 12.90
C ALA A 55 2.39 13.66 13.67
N ARG A 56 1.11 13.83 14.06
CA ARG A 56 0.36 12.74 14.70
C ARG A 56 0.18 11.52 13.79
N ALA A 57 -0.02 11.75 12.50
CA ALA A 57 -0.09 10.64 11.54
C ALA A 57 1.24 9.87 11.48
N LEU A 58 2.39 10.57 11.55
CA LEU A 58 3.72 9.96 11.55
C LEU A 58 3.98 9.07 12.78
N LEU A 59 3.32 9.30 13.91
CA LEU A 59 3.42 8.43 15.09
C LEU A 59 2.95 6.99 14.85
N LYS A 60 2.15 6.76 13.81
CA LYS A 60 1.71 5.42 13.43
C LYS A 60 2.82 4.58 12.79
N LEU A 61 3.92 5.21 12.39
CA LEU A 61 5.08 4.53 11.80
C LEU A 61 6.02 4.07 12.93
N ASP A 62 6.45 2.84 12.85
CA ASP A 62 7.20 2.09 13.87
C ASP A 62 8.69 2.44 13.95
N THR A 63 9.27 3.07 12.93
CA THR A 63 10.69 3.40 12.90
C THR A 63 10.97 4.86 12.53
N THR A 64 12.01 5.42 13.15
CA THR A 64 12.52 6.77 12.87
C THR A 64 12.82 6.96 11.37
N ALA A 65 13.37 5.95 10.72
CA ALA A 65 13.68 6.00 9.28
C ALA A 65 12.40 6.16 8.44
N LYS A 66 11.33 5.41 8.74
CA LYS A 66 10.04 5.55 8.05
C LYS A 66 9.40 6.90 8.31
N GLN A 67 9.50 7.42 9.53
CA GLN A 67 8.99 8.74 9.90
C GLN A 67 9.70 9.86 9.13
N ASN A 68 11.03 9.82 9.07
CA ASN A 68 11.82 10.80 8.33
C ASN A 68 11.59 10.74 6.81
N ASN A 69 11.47 9.54 6.25
CA ASN A 69 11.17 9.37 4.83
C ASN A 69 9.78 9.92 4.48
N MET A 70 8.79 9.68 5.35
CA MET A 70 7.46 10.23 5.14
C MET A 70 7.43 11.75 5.33
N LEU A 71 8.21 12.31 6.26
CA LEU A 71 8.36 13.76 6.41
C LEU A 71 8.87 14.38 5.11
N ARG A 72 9.93 13.83 4.50
CA ARG A 72 10.45 14.31 3.21
C ARG A 72 9.38 14.23 2.13
N GLU A 73 8.66 13.11 2.05
CA GLU A 73 7.59 12.94 1.06
C GLU A 73 6.45 13.96 1.23
N ILE A 74 6.11 14.33 2.47
CA ILE A 74 5.12 15.38 2.76
C ILE A 74 5.63 16.73 2.27
N MET A 75 6.88 17.07 2.55
CA MET A 75 7.47 18.36 2.18
C MET A 75 7.67 18.49 0.67
N ASP A 76 8.22 17.46 0.02
CA ASP A 76 8.53 17.46 -1.41
C ASP A 76 7.27 17.52 -2.29
N LYS A 77 6.20 16.86 -1.86
CA LYS A 77 4.95 16.74 -2.64
C LYS A 77 3.84 17.64 -2.14
N GLY A 78 4.05 18.39 -1.07
CA GLY A 78 3.03 19.25 -0.47
C GLY A 78 1.77 18.48 -0.04
N LEU A 79 1.93 17.28 0.54
CA LEU A 79 0.81 16.42 0.87
C LEU A 79 -0.05 17.05 1.98
N ASN A 80 -1.36 16.99 1.81
CA ASN A 80 -2.29 17.33 2.87
C ASN A 80 -2.40 16.22 3.94
N VAL A 81 -3.13 16.49 5.03
CA VAL A 81 -3.25 15.54 6.16
C VAL A 81 -3.88 14.22 5.71
N GLU A 82 -4.94 14.28 4.91
CA GLU A 82 -5.69 13.09 4.44
C GLU A 82 -4.81 12.20 3.54
N GLN A 83 -4.13 12.81 2.57
CA GLN A 83 -3.18 12.11 1.70
C GLN A 83 -2.04 11.46 2.49
N THR A 84 -1.56 12.16 3.53
CA THR A 84 -0.52 11.64 4.42
C THR A 84 -1.03 10.41 5.19
N GLU A 85 -2.22 10.49 5.77
CA GLU A 85 -2.83 9.38 6.52
C GLU A 85 -3.10 8.17 5.60
N GLU A 86 -3.59 8.39 4.39
CA GLU A 86 -3.81 7.33 3.41
C GLU A 86 -2.51 6.61 3.01
N LYS A 87 -1.46 7.39 2.75
CA LYS A 87 -0.14 6.82 2.41
C LYS A 87 0.47 6.03 3.57
N ILE A 88 0.33 6.54 4.79
CA ILE A 88 0.78 5.85 6.00
C ILE A 88 0.00 4.55 6.17
N LYS A 89 -1.35 4.57 6.00
CA LYS A 89 -2.19 3.39 6.06
C LYS A 89 -1.73 2.32 5.07
N LYS A 90 -1.48 2.69 3.81
CA LYS A 90 -0.96 1.78 2.77
C LYS A 90 0.43 1.21 3.10
N LYS A 91 1.24 1.93 3.88
CA LYS A 91 2.58 1.46 4.32
C LYS A 91 2.52 0.53 5.53
N ILE A 92 1.51 0.69 6.39
CA ILE A 92 1.31 -0.12 7.61
C ILE A 92 0.52 -1.39 7.28
N GLU A 93 -0.48 -1.31 6.39
CA GLU A 93 -1.22 -2.49 5.97
C GLU A 93 -0.25 -3.50 5.36
N PRO A 94 -0.25 -4.77 5.84
CA PRO A 94 0.55 -5.80 5.21
C PRO A 94 0.16 -5.82 3.73
N LYS A 95 1.15 -5.64 2.85
CA LYS A 95 0.93 -5.81 1.41
C LYS A 95 0.27 -7.16 1.26
N LYS A 96 -1.04 -7.17 0.89
CA LYS A 96 -1.68 -8.42 0.46
C LYS A 96 -0.69 -9.05 -0.51
N PRO A 97 -0.28 -10.31 -0.32
CA PRO A 97 0.60 -10.95 -1.27
C PRO A 97 -0.06 -10.73 -2.63
N LYS A 98 0.64 -10.02 -3.51
CA LYS A 98 0.21 -9.97 -4.91
C LYS A 98 0.04 -11.42 -5.29
N PRO A 99 -1.09 -11.84 -5.86
CA PRO A 99 -1.19 -13.19 -6.39
C PRO A 99 0.10 -13.36 -7.20
N LYS A 100 0.90 -14.36 -6.87
CA LYS A 100 2.05 -14.72 -7.67
C LYS A 100 1.46 -15.11 -9.02
N THR A 101 1.33 -14.14 -9.92
CA THR A 101 1.16 -14.46 -11.34
C THR A 101 2.39 -15.29 -11.63
N LYS A 102 2.19 -16.61 -11.70
CA LYS A 102 3.22 -17.51 -12.17
C LYS A 102 3.69 -16.91 -13.48
N SER A 103 4.96 -16.57 -13.54
CA SER A 103 5.56 -16.11 -14.78
C SER A 103 5.54 -17.33 -15.71
N ILE A 104 4.48 -17.44 -16.50
CA ILE A 104 4.44 -18.39 -17.63
C ILE A 104 5.72 -18.10 -18.41
N SER A 105 6.56 -19.12 -18.56
CA SER A 105 7.84 -18.93 -19.25
C SER A 105 7.56 -18.31 -20.61
N GLN A 106 8.44 -17.42 -21.05
CA GLN A 106 8.27 -16.75 -22.35
C GLN A 106 8.07 -17.75 -23.49
N ASN A 107 8.74 -18.90 -23.39
CA ASN A 107 8.61 -20.00 -24.34
C ASN A 107 7.20 -20.62 -24.33
N LEU A 108 6.59 -20.78 -23.15
CA LEU A 108 5.23 -21.31 -23.04
C LEU A 108 4.19 -20.32 -23.59
N LYS A 109 4.37 -19.01 -23.39
CA LYS A 109 3.52 -18.00 -24.03
C LYS A 109 3.60 -18.04 -25.56
N ILE A 110 4.80 -18.20 -26.11
CA ILE A 110 5.00 -18.32 -27.55
C ILE A 110 4.29 -19.58 -28.07
N ALA A 111 4.46 -20.71 -27.36
CA ALA A 111 3.80 -21.96 -27.73
C ALA A 111 2.26 -21.84 -27.73
N MET A 112 1.69 -21.24 -26.66
CA MET A 112 0.24 -21.00 -26.56
C MET A 112 -0.26 -20.12 -27.70
N ASN A 113 0.40 -19.00 -27.99
CA ASN A 113 0.02 -18.11 -29.09
C ASN A 113 0.10 -18.83 -30.47
N THR A 114 1.08 -19.70 -30.64
CA THR A 114 1.22 -20.46 -31.89
C THR A 114 0.07 -21.47 -32.04
N LEU A 115 -0.32 -22.15 -30.97
CA LEU A 115 -1.45 -23.08 -30.96
C LEU A 115 -2.78 -22.36 -31.23
N ASP A 116 -2.99 -21.18 -30.61
CA ASP A 116 -4.17 -20.35 -30.86
C ASP A 116 -4.25 -19.91 -32.33
N GLN A 117 -3.13 -19.45 -32.91
CA GLN A 117 -3.09 -19.08 -34.33
C GLN A 117 -3.39 -20.25 -35.23
N ALA A 118 -2.82 -21.45 -34.93
CA ALA A 118 -3.09 -22.66 -35.70
C ALA A 118 -4.57 -23.05 -35.61
N ALA A 119 -5.16 -23.00 -34.43
CA ALA A 119 -6.58 -23.26 -34.22
C ALA A 119 -7.47 -22.27 -35.02
N MET A 120 -7.14 -20.99 -35.03
CA MET A 120 -7.86 -19.99 -35.84
C MET A 120 -7.76 -20.26 -37.34
N MET A 121 -6.58 -20.67 -37.86
CA MET A 121 -6.43 -21.02 -39.27
C MET A 121 -7.29 -22.22 -39.65
N VAL A 122 -7.35 -23.24 -38.80
CA VAL A 122 -8.16 -24.44 -39.01
C VAL A 122 -9.65 -24.09 -39.01
N GLN A 123 -10.08 -23.20 -38.10
CA GLN A 123 -11.46 -22.72 -38.06
C GLN A 123 -11.83 -21.92 -39.32
N GLN A 124 -10.92 -21.06 -39.81
CA GLN A 124 -11.12 -20.30 -41.04
C GLN A 124 -11.18 -21.19 -42.27
N ALA A 125 -10.51 -22.37 -42.25
CA ALA A 125 -10.60 -23.39 -43.30
C ALA A 125 -11.93 -24.16 -43.27
N GLY A 126 -12.86 -23.82 -42.37
CA GLY A 126 -14.21 -24.41 -42.32
C GLY A 126 -14.32 -25.67 -41.47
N VAL A 127 -13.30 -25.98 -40.66
CA VAL A 127 -13.34 -27.14 -39.73
C VAL A 127 -13.93 -26.69 -38.41
N ASP A 128 -14.91 -27.40 -37.89
CA ASP A 128 -15.49 -27.15 -36.56
C ASP A 128 -14.49 -27.57 -35.47
N ILE A 129 -13.94 -26.59 -34.80
CA ILE A 129 -12.87 -26.78 -33.81
C ILE A 129 -13.26 -26.11 -32.48
N SER A 130 -13.04 -26.80 -31.37
CA SER A 130 -13.12 -26.21 -30.02
C SER A 130 -11.79 -26.36 -29.31
N VAL A 131 -11.43 -25.33 -28.53
CA VAL A 131 -10.18 -25.26 -27.78
C VAL A 131 -10.55 -25.07 -26.29
N ASP A 132 -10.10 -26.00 -25.46
CA ASP A 132 -10.22 -25.93 -24.00
C ASP A 132 -8.83 -25.82 -23.40
N ILE A 133 -8.61 -24.82 -22.51
CA ILE A 133 -7.34 -24.60 -21.86
C ILE A 133 -7.56 -24.75 -20.35
N SER A 134 -6.78 -25.61 -19.72
CA SER A 134 -6.74 -25.72 -18.26
C SER A 134 -5.31 -25.58 -17.74
N GLU A 135 -5.14 -24.83 -16.66
CA GLU A 135 -3.85 -24.52 -16.05
C GLU A 135 -3.80 -25.11 -14.65
N THR A 136 -2.79 -25.93 -14.37
CA THR A 136 -2.49 -26.46 -13.05
C THR A 136 -1.21 -25.86 -12.51
N GLU A 137 -0.75 -26.33 -11.33
CA GLU A 137 0.47 -25.79 -10.72
C GLU A 137 1.72 -26.01 -11.55
N ASP A 138 1.83 -27.11 -12.26
CA ASP A 138 3.04 -27.54 -12.93
C ASP A 138 2.90 -27.67 -14.46
N GLU A 139 1.67 -27.62 -14.99
CA GLU A 139 1.40 -27.86 -16.42
C GLU A 139 0.25 -26.99 -16.95
N VAL A 140 0.29 -26.72 -18.24
CA VAL A 140 -0.82 -26.14 -19.00
C VAL A 140 -1.29 -27.21 -19.98
N ILE A 141 -2.56 -27.62 -19.85
CA ILE A 141 -3.20 -28.60 -20.70
C ILE A 141 -3.98 -27.85 -21.78
N TYR A 142 -3.63 -28.11 -23.04
CA TYR A 142 -4.25 -27.49 -24.19
C TYR A 142 -4.95 -28.60 -25.01
N VAL A 143 -6.28 -28.61 -24.98
CA VAL A 143 -7.09 -29.64 -25.63
C VAL A 143 -7.77 -29.06 -26.87
N ILE A 144 -7.44 -29.59 -28.03
CA ILE A 144 -8.07 -29.22 -29.30
C ILE A 144 -8.96 -30.37 -29.76
N LYS A 145 -10.26 -30.10 -29.92
CA LYS A 145 -11.22 -31.05 -30.45
C LYS A 145 -11.67 -30.58 -31.82
N MET A 146 -11.56 -31.46 -32.83
CA MET A 146 -12.02 -31.22 -34.17
C MET A 146 -13.12 -32.20 -34.52
N LYS A 147 -14.24 -31.70 -35.05
CA LYS A 147 -15.30 -32.58 -35.56
C LYS A 147 -14.98 -33.05 -36.96
N ASN A 148 -15.01 -34.35 -37.13
CA ASN A 148 -14.91 -34.96 -38.47
C ASN A 148 -16.32 -34.97 -39.10
N SER A 149 -16.63 -33.93 -39.87
CA SER A 149 -17.90 -33.85 -40.60
C SER A 149 -17.72 -34.53 -41.93
N PHE A 150 -18.13 -35.80 -42.04
CA PHE A 150 -18.26 -36.43 -43.35
C PHE A 150 -19.47 -35.81 -44.06
N ILE A 151 -19.22 -35.04 -45.11
CA ILE A 151 -20.26 -34.63 -46.05
C ILE A 151 -20.42 -35.78 -47.03
N PHE A 152 -21.48 -36.55 -46.89
CA PHE A 152 -21.91 -37.47 -47.94
C PHE A 152 -22.55 -36.62 -49.03
N PHE A 153 -21.97 -36.63 -50.20
CA PHE A 153 -22.60 -36.17 -51.44
C PHE A 153 -23.45 -37.28 -52.02
#